data_fa3b2c2df207b12d7704dee6a3eb94f3
#
_entry.id   fa3b2c2df207b12d7704dee6a3eb94f3
#
_cell.length_a   1.000
_cell.length_b   1.000
_cell.length_c   1.000
_cell.angle_alpha   90.00
_cell.angle_beta   90.00
_cell.angle_gamma   90.00
#
_symmetry.space_group_name_H-M   'P 1'
#
loop_
_entity.id
_entity.type
_entity.pdbx_description
1 polymer ?
#
loop_
_entity_poly.entity_id
_entity_poly.type
_entity_poly.pdbx_seq_one_letter_code
_entity_poly.pdbx_strand_id
1 'polypeptide(L)'
;ILIANRGEIAVRIIRACKEWGIPTVAVHSDVDRESMHVRMADESVCIGSHQPANSYLNIPALMSAIELTNSDAVHPGYGFLSENSNFARILEENKINFIGASSKHIEMMGDKIQAKKIAKENGLPVIEGSEGGVKDIGEAKKLSKKIGFPILIKASGGGGGKGMKIVYREEEFESFFSTAKSEAQKYFGNDEVYIEKFFQNPRHIEVQILAGKNRAVHL
;
A
#
# COMPACT_ATOMS: atom_id res chain seq x y z
N ILE A 1 18.72 -0.02 -14.29
CA ILE A 1 17.59 -0.03 -13.34
C ILE A 1 17.44 -1.41 -12.74
N LEU A 2 17.47 -1.54 -11.40
CA LEU A 2 17.12 -2.78 -10.72
C LEU A 2 15.60 -2.86 -10.52
N ILE A 3 15.01 -4.03 -10.85
CA ILE A 3 13.58 -4.26 -10.72
C ILE A 3 13.33 -5.09 -9.45
N ALA A 4 12.88 -4.41 -8.39
CA ALA A 4 12.62 -5.03 -7.08
C ALA A 4 11.24 -5.73 -7.03
N ASN A 5 11.00 -6.58 -8.01
CA ASN A 5 9.75 -7.33 -8.16
C ASN A 5 9.97 -8.59 -9.02
N ARG A 6 8.89 -9.34 -9.26
CA ARG A 6 8.90 -10.59 -10.03
C ARG A 6 7.69 -10.68 -10.97
N GLY A 7 7.64 -11.75 -11.73
CA GLY A 7 6.46 -12.10 -12.53
C GLY A 7 6.15 -11.11 -13.64
N GLU A 8 4.88 -10.90 -13.90
CA GLU A 8 4.41 -10.12 -15.05
C GLU A 8 4.76 -8.64 -14.95
N ILE A 9 4.75 -8.05 -13.75
CA ILE A 9 5.10 -6.64 -13.58
C ILE A 9 6.59 -6.40 -13.85
N ALA A 10 7.47 -7.30 -13.42
CA ALA A 10 8.89 -7.21 -13.76
C ALA A 10 9.10 -7.31 -15.28
N VAL A 11 8.42 -8.23 -15.97
CA VAL A 11 8.43 -8.34 -17.44
C VAL A 11 7.95 -7.05 -18.09
N ARG A 12 6.88 -6.44 -17.57
CA ARG A 12 6.32 -5.18 -18.09
C ARG A 12 7.33 -4.04 -18.01
N ILE A 13 8.03 -3.92 -16.88
CA ILE A 13 9.06 -2.90 -16.66
C ILE A 13 10.26 -3.14 -17.57
N ILE A 14 10.76 -4.39 -17.65
CA ILE A 14 11.88 -4.77 -18.52
C ILE A 14 11.59 -4.40 -19.98
N ARG A 15 10.39 -4.70 -20.47
CA ARG A 15 9.98 -4.33 -21.84
C ARG A 15 10.08 -2.83 -22.07
N ALA A 16 9.53 -2.01 -21.17
CA ALA A 16 9.60 -0.56 -21.28
C ALA A 16 11.05 -0.06 -21.26
N CYS A 17 11.88 -0.58 -20.36
CA CYS A 17 13.29 -0.23 -20.30
C CYS A 17 14.04 -0.59 -21.60
N LYS A 18 13.78 -1.76 -22.17
CA LYS A 18 14.40 -2.20 -23.44
C LYS A 18 13.99 -1.32 -24.62
N GLU A 19 12.73 -0.90 -24.70
CA GLU A 19 12.28 0.04 -25.73
C GLU A 19 13.03 1.37 -25.68
N TRP A 20 13.52 1.76 -24.49
CA TRP A 20 14.27 3.00 -24.28
C TRP A 20 15.79 2.80 -24.20
N GLY A 21 16.28 1.58 -24.39
CA GLY A 21 17.70 1.26 -24.30
C GLY A 21 18.28 1.38 -22.87
N ILE A 22 17.45 1.21 -21.85
CA ILE A 22 17.86 1.28 -20.45
C ILE A 22 18.23 -0.11 -19.96
N PRO A 23 19.47 -0.35 -19.49
CA PRO A 23 19.89 -1.63 -18.92
C PRO A 23 19.07 -2.01 -17.68
N THR A 24 18.78 -3.31 -17.57
CA THR A 24 17.90 -3.84 -16.52
C THR A 24 18.58 -4.93 -15.71
N VAL A 25 18.34 -4.91 -14.40
CA VAL A 25 18.74 -5.96 -13.46
C VAL A 25 17.48 -6.58 -12.87
N ALA A 26 17.28 -7.88 -13.09
CA ALA A 26 16.21 -8.62 -12.42
C ALA A 26 16.71 -9.21 -11.12
N VAL A 27 15.95 -9.05 -10.04
CA VAL A 27 16.17 -9.85 -8.83
C VAL A 27 15.25 -11.06 -8.84
N HIS A 28 15.71 -12.17 -8.25
CA HIS A 28 14.89 -13.37 -8.16
C HIS A 28 15.17 -14.18 -6.90
N SER A 29 14.17 -14.92 -6.43
CA SER A 29 14.38 -15.99 -5.47
C SER A 29 14.99 -17.22 -6.14
N ASP A 30 15.44 -18.19 -5.37
CA ASP A 30 16.00 -19.45 -5.87
C ASP A 30 15.05 -20.19 -6.84
N VAL A 31 13.75 -20.23 -6.54
CA VAL A 31 12.74 -20.89 -7.37
C VAL A 31 12.35 -20.11 -8.63
N ASP A 32 12.61 -18.80 -8.65
CA ASP A 32 12.25 -17.94 -9.77
C ASP A 32 13.38 -17.82 -10.82
N ARG A 33 14.50 -18.51 -10.66
CA ARG A 33 15.71 -18.42 -11.52
C ARG A 33 15.39 -18.55 -13.02
N GLU A 34 14.47 -19.43 -13.38
CA GLU A 34 14.09 -19.69 -14.77
C GLU A 34 12.88 -18.88 -15.24
N SER A 35 12.43 -17.93 -14.43
CA SER A 35 11.27 -17.10 -14.76
C SER A 35 11.55 -16.16 -15.93
N MET A 36 10.49 -15.78 -16.64
CA MET A 36 10.58 -14.95 -17.85
C MET A 36 11.30 -13.61 -17.60
N HIS A 37 11.03 -12.94 -16.50
CA HIS A 37 11.66 -11.66 -16.16
C HIS A 37 13.18 -11.80 -16.00
N VAL A 38 13.66 -12.91 -15.44
CA VAL A 38 15.10 -13.20 -15.29
C VAL A 38 15.76 -13.40 -16.65
N ARG A 39 15.12 -14.18 -17.54
CA ARG A 39 15.65 -14.42 -18.89
C ARG A 39 15.64 -13.18 -19.79
N MET A 40 14.76 -12.24 -19.50
CA MET A 40 14.59 -11.03 -20.31
C MET A 40 15.49 -9.87 -19.87
N ALA A 41 15.91 -9.84 -18.62
CA ALA A 41 16.79 -8.79 -18.10
C ALA A 41 18.21 -8.93 -18.68
N ASP A 42 18.97 -7.83 -18.62
CA ASP A 42 20.36 -7.83 -19.07
C ASP A 42 21.28 -8.49 -18.02
N GLU A 43 20.96 -8.32 -16.74
CA GLU A 43 21.61 -8.96 -15.60
C GLU A 43 20.57 -9.54 -14.62
N SER A 44 20.99 -10.47 -13.79
CA SER A 44 20.12 -10.99 -12.72
C SER A 44 20.89 -11.35 -11.46
N VAL A 45 20.24 -11.18 -10.30
CA VAL A 45 20.81 -11.48 -8.98
C VAL A 45 19.83 -12.31 -8.17
N CYS A 46 20.30 -13.46 -7.66
CA CYS A 46 19.54 -14.23 -6.67
C CYS A 46 19.61 -13.55 -5.31
N ILE A 47 18.46 -13.17 -4.77
CA ILE A 47 18.35 -12.42 -3.51
C ILE A 47 17.91 -13.27 -2.32
N GLY A 48 17.76 -14.58 -2.48
CA GLY A 48 17.44 -15.49 -1.39
C GLY A 48 16.47 -16.60 -1.75
N SER A 49 15.88 -17.21 -0.72
CA SER A 49 14.97 -18.35 -0.88
C SER A 49 13.60 -17.95 -1.39
N HIS A 50 12.76 -18.96 -1.70
CA HIS A 50 11.38 -18.79 -2.19
C HIS A 50 10.47 -17.95 -1.27
N GLN A 51 10.77 -17.91 0.04
CA GLN A 51 9.96 -17.12 0.98
C GLN A 51 10.18 -15.62 0.76
N PRO A 52 9.13 -14.81 0.52
CA PRO A 52 9.28 -13.37 0.26
C PRO A 52 10.04 -12.62 1.36
N ALA A 53 9.86 -12.99 2.62
CA ALA A 53 10.59 -12.38 3.76
C ALA A 53 12.11 -12.56 3.66
N ASN A 54 12.56 -13.62 3.01
CA ASN A 54 13.99 -13.94 2.82
C ASN A 54 14.53 -13.53 1.45
N SER A 55 13.70 -12.89 0.61
CA SER A 55 14.05 -12.47 -0.75
C SER A 55 13.46 -11.10 -1.10
N TYR A 56 12.30 -11.04 -1.72
CA TYR A 56 11.69 -9.79 -2.24
C TYR A 56 11.32 -8.75 -1.18
N LEU A 57 11.15 -9.14 0.09
CA LEU A 57 10.95 -8.25 1.23
C LEU A 57 12.21 -8.03 2.06
N ASN A 58 13.33 -8.63 1.68
CA ASN A 58 14.61 -8.51 2.36
C ASN A 58 15.38 -7.29 1.84
N ILE A 59 15.19 -6.15 2.51
CA ILE A 59 15.86 -4.88 2.12
C ILE A 59 17.40 -5.03 2.07
N PRO A 60 18.09 -5.63 3.05
CA PRO A 60 19.54 -5.84 2.96
C PRO A 60 19.98 -6.61 1.71
N ALA A 61 19.26 -7.67 1.32
CA ALA A 61 19.59 -8.44 0.12
C ALA A 61 19.38 -7.61 -1.16
N LEU A 62 18.34 -6.80 -1.21
CA LEU A 62 18.09 -5.88 -2.32
C LEU A 62 19.18 -4.80 -2.40
N MET A 63 19.58 -4.21 -1.27
CA MET A 63 20.66 -3.21 -1.24
C MET A 63 21.98 -3.81 -1.72
N SER A 64 22.30 -5.05 -1.31
CA SER A 64 23.49 -5.76 -1.81
C SER A 64 23.42 -5.99 -3.31
N ALA A 65 22.26 -6.35 -3.85
CA ALA A 65 22.08 -6.54 -5.31
C ALA A 65 22.26 -5.21 -6.06
N ILE A 66 21.75 -4.10 -5.53
CA ILE A 66 21.93 -2.76 -6.10
C ILE A 66 23.42 -2.38 -6.18
N GLU A 67 24.14 -2.61 -5.08
CA GLU A 67 25.58 -2.31 -5.00
C GLU A 67 26.39 -3.17 -5.96
N LEU A 68 26.15 -4.50 -5.98
CA LEU A 68 26.84 -5.45 -6.86
C LEU A 68 26.67 -5.12 -8.35
N THR A 69 25.51 -4.57 -8.74
CA THR A 69 25.19 -4.27 -10.14
C THR A 69 25.37 -2.80 -10.50
N ASN A 70 25.87 -1.98 -9.57
CA ASN A 70 25.98 -0.54 -9.73
C ASN A 70 24.68 0.12 -10.24
N SER A 71 23.54 -0.37 -9.76
CA SER A 71 22.25 0.17 -10.17
C SER A 71 22.00 1.54 -9.53
N ASP A 72 21.70 2.55 -10.34
CA ASP A 72 21.44 3.93 -9.90
C ASP A 72 19.95 4.25 -9.70
N ALA A 73 19.09 3.32 -10.06
CA ALA A 73 17.65 3.43 -9.86
C ALA A 73 17.00 2.07 -9.58
N VAL A 74 15.91 2.11 -8.83
CA VAL A 74 15.09 0.94 -8.46
C VAL A 74 13.64 1.16 -8.86
N HIS A 75 13.08 0.21 -9.60
CA HIS A 75 11.64 0.17 -9.86
C HIS A 75 11.00 -0.92 -9.00
N PRO A 76 10.14 -0.57 -8.03
CA PRO A 76 9.54 -1.54 -7.12
C PRO A 76 8.35 -2.30 -7.73
N GLY A 77 7.83 -1.88 -8.88
CA GLY A 77 6.56 -2.38 -9.43
C GLY A 77 5.39 -2.04 -8.53
N TYR A 78 4.54 -3.01 -8.23
CA TYR A 78 3.47 -2.93 -7.24
C TYR A 78 3.57 -4.09 -6.23
N GLY A 79 2.93 -3.96 -5.06
CA GLY A 79 3.08 -4.92 -3.96
C GLY A 79 4.50 -4.91 -3.37
N PHE A 80 4.88 -5.97 -2.67
CA PHE A 80 6.18 -6.08 -1.98
C PHE A 80 6.59 -4.79 -1.26
N LEU A 81 7.64 -4.11 -1.73
CA LEU A 81 8.18 -2.90 -1.13
C LEU A 81 7.76 -1.60 -1.83
N SER A 82 6.83 -1.64 -2.79
CA SER A 82 6.41 -0.45 -3.55
C SER A 82 5.79 0.64 -2.68
N GLU A 83 5.15 0.26 -1.58
CA GLU A 83 4.53 1.17 -0.61
C GLU A 83 5.29 1.18 0.74
N ASN A 84 6.56 0.74 0.73
CA ASN A 84 7.39 0.72 1.93
C ASN A 84 8.21 2.00 2.04
N SER A 85 7.79 2.92 2.93
CA SER A 85 8.46 4.21 3.14
C SER A 85 9.90 4.06 3.63
N ASN A 86 10.20 3.02 4.43
CA ASN A 86 11.54 2.76 4.91
C ASN A 86 12.50 2.35 3.78
N PHE A 87 12.04 1.50 2.85
CA PHE A 87 12.84 1.13 1.68
C PHE A 87 13.11 2.33 0.78
N ALA A 88 12.08 3.12 0.48
CA ALA A 88 12.23 4.34 -0.31
C ALA A 88 13.23 5.33 0.34
N ARG A 89 13.17 5.51 1.68
CA ARG A 89 14.08 6.36 2.42
C ARG A 89 15.52 5.85 2.37
N ILE A 90 15.74 4.55 2.55
CA ILE A 90 17.09 3.97 2.45
C ILE A 90 17.68 4.23 1.06
N LEU A 91 16.91 4.08 -0.01
CA LEU A 91 17.37 4.39 -1.36
C LEU A 91 17.70 5.88 -1.54
N GLU A 92 16.82 6.78 -1.06
CA GLU A 92 17.04 8.24 -1.09
C GLU A 92 18.34 8.64 -0.35
N GLU A 93 18.57 8.10 0.85
CA GLU A 93 19.77 8.33 1.66
C GLU A 93 21.07 7.85 0.96
N ASN A 94 20.98 6.79 0.18
CA ASN A 94 22.07 6.25 -0.61
C ASN A 94 22.16 6.85 -2.03
N LYS A 95 21.38 7.89 -2.35
CA LYS A 95 21.35 8.57 -3.65
C LYS A 95 20.94 7.66 -4.81
N ILE A 96 20.16 6.63 -4.54
CA ILE A 96 19.58 5.73 -5.51
C ILE A 96 18.16 6.21 -5.82
N ASN A 97 17.83 6.34 -7.09
CA ASN A 97 16.51 6.84 -7.50
C ASN A 97 15.43 5.76 -7.27
N PHE A 98 14.52 6.01 -6.35
CA PHE A 98 13.30 5.21 -6.24
C PHE A 98 12.29 5.67 -7.30
N ILE A 99 11.93 4.79 -8.23
CA ILE A 99 10.95 5.09 -9.29
C ILE A 99 9.56 4.92 -8.70
N GLY A 100 9.07 5.96 -8.07
CA GLY A 100 7.82 6.01 -7.33
C GLY A 100 7.68 7.32 -6.56
N ALA A 101 6.73 7.35 -5.62
CA ALA A 101 6.56 8.48 -4.71
C ALA A 101 7.72 8.55 -3.69
N SER A 102 8.01 9.75 -3.18
CA SER A 102 9.04 9.90 -2.13
C SER A 102 8.64 9.15 -0.85
N SER A 103 9.64 8.79 -0.04
CA SER A 103 9.44 8.12 1.25
C SER A 103 8.42 8.86 2.13
N LYS A 104 8.49 10.20 2.15
CA LYS A 104 7.55 11.06 2.86
C LYS A 104 6.12 10.95 2.34
N HIS A 105 5.91 10.91 1.03
CA HIS A 105 4.58 10.76 0.45
C HIS A 105 4.00 9.36 0.69
N ILE A 106 4.82 8.32 0.61
CA ILE A 106 4.41 6.95 0.92
C ILE A 106 3.95 6.85 2.38
N GLU A 107 4.74 7.40 3.31
CA GLU A 107 4.41 7.40 4.74
C GLU A 107 3.10 8.16 5.02
N MET A 108 2.98 9.36 4.45
CA MET A 108 1.82 10.25 4.63
C MET A 108 0.53 9.65 4.06
N MET A 109 0.58 9.01 2.89
CA MET A 109 -0.58 8.40 2.24
C MET A 109 -0.86 6.99 2.71
N GLY A 110 0.11 6.31 3.33
CA GLY A 110 -0.06 5.00 3.95
C GLY A 110 -0.92 5.04 5.21
N ASP A 111 -0.97 6.17 5.91
CA ASP A 111 -1.87 6.40 7.04
C ASP A 111 -3.25 6.85 6.53
N LYS A 112 -4.27 6.01 6.72
CA LYS A 112 -5.63 6.26 6.22
C LYS A 112 -6.28 7.54 6.79
N ILE A 113 -5.95 7.89 8.03
CA ILE A 113 -6.49 9.09 8.70
C ILE A 113 -5.84 10.33 8.09
N GLN A 114 -4.51 10.30 7.98
CA GLN A 114 -3.74 11.37 7.34
C GLN A 114 -4.14 11.56 5.87
N ALA A 115 -4.25 10.47 5.11
CA ALA A 115 -4.66 10.51 3.72
C ALA A 115 -6.05 11.14 3.54
N LYS A 116 -7.03 10.77 4.37
CA LYS A 116 -8.38 11.39 4.35
C LYS A 116 -8.34 12.87 4.69
N LYS A 117 -7.54 13.26 5.69
CA LYS A 117 -7.39 14.66 6.09
C LYS A 117 -6.82 15.49 4.93
N ILE A 118 -5.73 15.02 4.34
CA ILE A 118 -5.09 15.68 3.20
C ILE A 118 -6.04 15.79 2.00
N ALA A 119 -6.78 14.72 1.68
CA ALA A 119 -7.76 14.74 0.61
C ALA A 119 -8.84 15.80 0.86
N LYS A 120 -9.38 15.88 2.07
CA LYS A 120 -10.37 16.87 2.47
C LYS A 120 -9.84 18.31 2.40
N GLU A 121 -8.61 18.54 2.88
CA GLU A 121 -7.94 19.84 2.83
C GLU A 121 -7.69 20.32 1.39
N ASN A 122 -7.53 19.37 0.46
CA ASN A 122 -7.37 19.67 -0.98
C ASN A 122 -8.70 19.63 -1.76
N GLY A 123 -9.85 19.63 -1.09
CA GLY A 123 -11.17 19.70 -1.73
C GLY A 123 -11.59 18.41 -2.43
N LEU A 124 -10.90 17.29 -2.19
CA LEU A 124 -11.31 16.00 -2.75
C LEU A 124 -12.48 15.41 -1.96
N PRO A 125 -13.47 14.80 -2.63
CA PRO A 125 -14.54 14.12 -1.94
C PRO A 125 -13.98 12.90 -1.20
N VAL A 126 -14.35 12.79 0.07
CA VAL A 126 -13.98 11.65 0.92
C VAL A 126 -15.23 10.95 1.41
N ILE A 127 -15.12 9.65 1.67
CA ILE A 127 -16.22 8.88 2.27
C ILE A 127 -16.52 9.46 3.68
N GLU A 128 -17.78 9.83 3.90
CA GLU A 128 -18.22 10.29 5.22
C GLU A 128 -17.96 9.23 6.29
N GLY A 129 -17.45 9.67 7.44
CA GLY A 129 -17.11 8.78 8.53
C GLY A 129 -16.56 9.54 9.74
N SER A 130 -16.09 8.79 10.74
CA SER A 130 -15.40 9.34 11.89
C SER A 130 -14.06 9.96 11.48
N GLU A 131 -13.67 11.05 12.14
CA GLU A 131 -12.36 11.70 11.90
C GLU A 131 -11.19 10.95 12.59
N GLY A 132 -11.50 9.90 13.34
CA GLY A 132 -10.58 9.04 14.07
C GLY A 132 -11.31 7.87 14.69
N GLY A 133 -10.64 7.21 15.63
CA GLY A 133 -11.26 6.13 16.38
C GLY A 133 -12.36 6.63 17.29
N VAL A 134 -13.47 5.89 17.33
CA VAL A 134 -14.62 6.17 18.19
C VAL A 134 -14.63 5.17 19.34
N LYS A 135 -14.54 5.68 20.57
CA LYS A 135 -14.52 4.84 21.79
C LYS A 135 -15.88 4.78 22.49
N ASP A 136 -16.59 5.89 22.46
CA ASP A 136 -17.88 6.02 23.12
C ASP A 136 -19.04 5.61 22.20
N ILE A 137 -19.92 4.75 22.71
CA ILE A 137 -21.07 4.23 21.96
C ILE A 137 -22.12 5.32 21.66
N GLY A 138 -22.26 6.30 22.54
CA GLY A 138 -23.21 7.40 22.37
C GLY A 138 -22.76 8.34 21.24
N GLU A 139 -21.46 8.65 21.18
CA GLU A 139 -20.86 9.40 20.08
C GLU A 139 -20.98 8.62 18.77
N ALA A 140 -20.63 7.34 18.79
CA ALA A 140 -20.73 6.44 17.65
C ALA A 140 -22.15 6.38 17.09
N LYS A 141 -23.17 6.32 17.94
CA LYS A 141 -24.58 6.29 17.57
C LYS A 141 -25.07 7.61 16.97
N LYS A 142 -24.63 8.74 17.50
CA LYS A 142 -24.93 10.06 16.92
C LYS A 142 -24.32 10.21 15.52
N LEU A 143 -23.06 9.77 15.37
CA LEU A 143 -22.36 9.84 14.11
C LEU A 143 -23.01 8.92 13.07
N SER A 144 -23.35 7.68 13.44
CA SER A 144 -23.99 6.72 12.51
C SER A 144 -25.35 7.22 12.01
N LYS A 145 -26.13 7.89 12.87
CA LYS A 145 -27.37 8.56 12.45
C LYS A 145 -27.14 9.69 11.46
N LYS A 146 -26.08 10.49 11.67
CA LYS A 146 -25.71 11.58 10.76
C LYS A 146 -25.29 11.07 9.40
N ILE A 147 -24.45 10.01 9.35
CA ILE A 147 -23.97 9.38 8.12
C ILE A 147 -25.12 8.65 7.39
N GLY A 148 -26.07 8.10 8.14
CA GLY A 148 -27.16 7.27 7.63
C GLY A 148 -26.73 5.86 7.27
N PHE A 149 -27.61 4.89 7.54
CA PHE A 149 -27.36 3.48 7.23
C PHE A 149 -27.49 3.18 5.71
N PRO A 150 -26.83 2.14 5.18
CA PRO A 150 -25.89 1.26 5.90
C PRO A 150 -24.54 1.91 6.17
N ILE A 151 -23.89 1.46 7.25
CA ILE A 151 -22.56 1.91 7.65
C ILE A 151 -21.61 0.72 7.81
N LEU A 152 -20.33 1.02 7.81
CA LEU A 152 -19.26 0.05 8.02
C LEU A 152 -18.49 0.44 9.28
N ILE A 153 -18.35 -0.48 10.22
CA ILE A 153 -17.51 -0.36 11.40
C ILE A 153 -16.22 -1.14 11.13
N LYS A 154 -15.06 -0.52 11.33
CA LYS A 154 -13.74 -1.11 11.08
C LYS A 154 -12.84 -0.95 12.30
N ALA A 155 -12.04 -1.96 12.62
CA ALA A 155 -10.94 -1.82 13.58
C ALA A 155 -9.83 -0.91 13.02
N SER A 156 -9.27 -0.01 13.85
CA SER A 156 -8.22 0.92 13.43
C SER A 156 -6.91 0.20 13.03
N GLY A 157 -6.57 -0.89 13.69
CA GLY A 157 -5.42 -1.75 13.37
C GLY A 157 -5.68 -2.80 12.29
N GLY A 158 -6.89 -2.85 11.72
CA GLY A 158 -7.32 -3.92 10.82
C GLY A 158 -6.95 -3.69 9.36
N GLY A 159 -6.54 -4.78 8.70
CA GLY A 159 -6.35 -4.87 7.25
C GLY A 159 -6.96 -6.17 6.70
N GLY A 160 -7.18 -6.22 5.38
CA GLY A 160 -7.63 -7.46 4.71
C GLY A 160 -9.02 -7.97 5.09
N GLY A 161 -9.93 -7.09 5.56
CA GLY A 161 -11.33 -7.45 5.84
C GLY A 161 -11.61 -8.01 7.24
N LYS A 162 -10.59 -8.21 8.07
CA LYS A 162 -10.77 -8.66 9.46
C LYS A 162 -11.20 -7.48 10.36
N GLY A 163 -12.13 -7.73 11.28
CA GLY A 163 -12.65 -6.70 12.21
C GLY A 163 -13.55 -5.67 11.52
N MET A 164 -14.21 -6.03 10.42
CA MET A 164 -15.20 -5.19 9.74
C MET A 164 -16.61 -5.71 9.95
N LYS A 165 -17.55 -4.82 10.25
CA LYS A 165 -18.98 -5.12 10.41
C LYS A 165 -19.81 -4.15 9.59
N ILE A 166 -20.69 -4.68 8.74
CA ILE A 166 -21.67 -3.89 8.01
C ILE A 166 -22.94 -3.85 8.85
N VAL A 167 -23.45 -2.66 9.11
CA VAL A 167 -24.68 -2.43 9.87
C VAL A 167 -25.70 -1.81 8.94
N TYR A 168 -26.79 -2.51 8.71
CA TYR A 168 -27.82 -2.07 7.78
C TYR A 168 -28.90 -1.23 8.47
N ARG A 169 -29.15 -1.45 9.77
CA ARG A 169 -30.22 -0.81 10.53
C ARG A 169 -29.73 -0.32 11.88
N GLU A 170 -30.37 0.73 12.38
CA GLU A 170 -30.00 1.35 13.64
C GLU A 170 -30.11 0.38 14.84
N GLU A 171 -31.10 -0.49 14.83
CA GLU A 171 -31.37 -1.43 15.93
C GLU A 171 -30.23 -2.43 16.13
N GLU A 172 -29.46 -2.71 15.07
CA GLU A 172 -28.32 -3.64 15.07
C GLU A 172 -27.03 -2.99 15.55
N PHE A 173 -26.98 -1.65 15.56
CA PHE A 173 -25.73 -0.88 15.72
C PHE A 173 -24.97 -1.22 17.01
N GLU A 174 -25.64 -1.22 18.17
CA GLU A 174 -24.97 -1.42 19.46
C GLU A 174 -24.31 -2.81 19.56
N SER A 175 -24.99 -3.83 19.09
CA SER A 175 -24.47 -5.21 19.06
C SER A 175 -23.24 -5.32 18.16
N PHE A 176 -23.32 -4.77 16.94
CA PHE A 176 -22.20 -4.83 15.99
C PHE A 176 -21.02 -3.96 16.42
N PHE A 177 -21.28 -2.81 17.04
CA PHE A 177 -20.23 -1.93 17.58
C PHE A 177 -19.45 -2.63 18.71
N SER A 178 -20.16 -3.23 19.67
CA SER A 178 -19.53 -3.97 20.77
C SER A 178 -18.74 -5.18 20.28
N THR A 179 -19.28 -5.90 19.30
CA THR A 179 -18.59 -7.05 18.68
C THR A 179 -17.32 -6.58 17.95
N ALA A 180 -17.39 -5.51 17.17
CA ALA A 180 -16.24 -4.97 16.44
C ALA A 180 -15.12 -4.52 17.40
N LYS A 181 -15.46 -3.86 18.52
CA LYS A 181 -14.49 -3.49 19.56
C LYS A 181 -13.83 -4.70 20.19
N SER A 182 -14.60 -5.73 20.55
CA SER A 182 -14.08 -6.96 21.14
C SER A 182 -13.14 -7.70 20.17
N GLU A 183 -13.51 -7.78 18.91
CA GLU A 183 -12.64 -8.36 17.87
C GLU A 183 -11.38 -7.53 17.65
N ALA A 184 -11.48 -6.19 17.61
CA ALA A 184 -10.35 -5.29 17.48
C ALA A 184 -9.35 -5.48 18.62
N GLN A 185 -9.83 -5.52 19.86
CA GLN A 185 -9.00 -5.80 21.04
C GLN A 185 -8.32 -7.16 20.95
N LYS A 186 -9.05 -8.19 20.55
CA LYS A 186 -8.54 -9.58 20.48
C LYS A 186 -7.47 -9.76 19.39
N TYR A 187 -7.67 -9.17 18.20
CA TYR A 187 -6.80 -9.42 17.05
C TYR A 187 -5.66 -8.40 16.92
N PHE A 188 -5.87 -7.17 17.40
CA PHE A 188 -4.92 -6.06 17.18
C PHE A 188 -4.41 -5.44 18.48
N GLY A 189 -4.91 -5.89 19.66
CA GLY A 189 -4.50 -5.34 20.96
C GLY A 189 -5.01 -3.93 21.26
N ASN A 190 -5.90 -3.41 20.40
CA ASN A 190 -6.50 -2.08 20.51
C ASN A 190 -7.98 -2.17 20.16
N ASP A 191 -8.88 -1.66 21.03
CA ASP A 191 -10.33 -1.69 20.86
C ASP A 191 -10.89 -0.53 20.01
N GLU A 192 -10.01 0.28 19.43
CA GLU A 192 -10.38 1.44 18.65
C GLU A 192 -11.01 1.04 17.33
N VAL A 193 -12.21 1.55 17.07
CA VAL A 193 -12.94 1.33 15.81
C VAL A 193 -13.33 2.66 15.19
N TYR A 194 -13.45 2.71 13.89
CA TYR A 194 -14.01 3.85 13.17
C TYR A 194 -15.19 3.46 12.30
N ILE A 195 -16.02 4.45 11.98
CA ILE A 195 -17.30 4.28 11.30
C ILE A 195 -17.25 5.02 9.98
N GLU A 196 -17.72 4.38 8.91
CA GLU A 196 -17.79 4.98 7.58
C GLU A 196 -19.12 4.66 6.92
N LYS A 197 -19.54 5.49 5.96
CA LYS A 197 -20.62 5.14 5.05
C LYS A 197 -20.27 3.86 4.29
N PHE A 198 -21.21 2.92 4.25
CA PHE A 198 -21.06 1.72 3.44
C PHE A 198 -21.73 1.89 2.07
N PHE A 199 -20.98 1.59 1.01
CA PHE A 199 -21.49 1.54 -0.36
C PHE A 199 -21.66 0.09 -0.78
N GLN A 200 -22.89 -0.28 -1.16
CA GLN A 200 -23.22 -1.68 -1.48
C GLN A 200 -22.59 -2.17 -2.78
N ASN A 201 -22.45 -1.30 -3.77
CA ASN A 201 -21.90 -1.63 -5.10
C ASN A 201 -20.83 -0.59 -5.50
N PRO A 202 -19.69 -0.53 -4.79
CA PRO A 202 -18.66 0.43 -5.15
C PRO A 202 -18.00 0.02 -6.47
N ARG A 203 -17.64 1.01 -7.28
CA ARG A 203 -16.73 0.81 -8.41
C ARG A 203 -15.31 1.19 -7.96
N HIS A 204 -14.35 0.33 -8.25
CA HIS A 204 -12.95 0.67 -8.11
C HIS A 204 -12.54 1.53 -9.31
N ILE A 205 -12.09 2.74 -9.06
CA ILE A 205 -11.59 3.65 -10.08
C ILE A 205 -10.19 4.06 -9.67
N GLU A 206 -9.24 3.82 -10.56
CA GLU A 206 -7.84 4.21 -10.39
C GLU A 206 -7.44 5.21 -11.48
N VAL A 207 -6.57 6.13 -11.11
CA VAL A 207 -5.94 7.07 -12.03
C VAL A 207 -4.44 7.01 -11.81
N GLN A 208 -3.71 6.61 -12.85
CA GLN A 208 -2.26 6.59 -12.78
C GLN A 208 -1.71 8.03 -12.81
N ILE A 209 -0.90 8.35 -11.83
CA ILE A 209 -0.21 9.64 -11.75
C ILE A 209 1.27 9.44 -12.04
N LEU A 210 1.82 10.27 -12.89
CA LEU A 210 3.25 10.41 -13.13
C LEU A 210 3.69 11.80 -12.71
N ALA A 211 4.57 11.90 -11.72
CA ALA A 211 5.02 13.15 -11.16
C ALA A 211 6.54 13.29 -11.22
N GLY A 212 6.99 14.46 -11.62
CA GLY A 212 8.37 14.89 -11.53
C GLY A 212 8.51 16.10 -10.59
N LYS A 213 9.68 16.74 -10.57
CA LYS A 213 9.94 17.86 -9.65
C LYS A 213 8.99 19.06 -9.85
N ASN A 214 8.58 19.35 -11.07
CA ASN A 214 7.85 20.57 -11.43
C ASN A 214 6.50 20.31 -12.10
N ARG A 215 6.14 19.06 -12.33
CA ARG A 215 4.92 18.73 -13.06
C ARG A 215 4.38 17.36 -12.63
N ALA A 216 3.07 17.26 -12.50
CA ALA A 216 2.36 16.00 -12.41
C ALA A 216 1.36 15.90 -13.56
N VAL A 217 1.18 14.70 -14.08
CA VAL A 217 0.20 14.38 -15.12
C VAL A 217 -0.58 13.11 -14.73
N HIS A 218 -1.81 13.01 -15.15
CA HIS A 218 -2.57 11.78 -15.14
C HIS A 218 -2.47 11.10 -16.51
N LEU A 219 -2.55 9.78 -16.52
CA LEU A 219 -2.51 8.94 -17.71
C LEU A 219 -3.84 8.25 -17.94
#